data_439f1315107747165da56218ee0b293a
#
_entry.id   439f1315107747165da56218ee0b293a
#
_cell.length_a   1.000
_cell.length_b   1.000
_cell.length_c   1.000
_cell.angle_alpha   90.00
_cell.angle_beta   90.00
_cell.angle_gamma   90.00
#
_symmetry.space_group_name_H-M   'P 1'
#
loop_
_entity.id
_entity.type
_entity.pdbx_description
1 polymer ?
#
loop_
_entity_poly.entity_id
_entity_poly.type
_entity_poly.pdbx_seq_one_letter_code
_entity_poly.pdbx_strand_id
1 'polypeptide(L)'
;ALGQWIEERCLLAKSHREGVSELFADWREWAERAGEYVGSVKRFSELMAARKFEKCRLTGGARGITGIALRPKPYSHGYPYRDD
;
A
#
# COMPACT_ATOMS: atom_id res chain seq x y z
N ALA A 1 -12.60 -0.27 -6.82
CA ALA A 1 -11.71 -0.70 -6.62
C ALA A 1 -10.66 -0.34 -5.60
N LEU A 2 -10.33 0.94 -5.37
CA LEU A 2 -9.34 1.26 -4.33
C LEU A 2 -9.79 0.79 -2.95
N GLY A 3 -11.06 0.97 -2.63
CA GLY A 3 -11.60 0.51 -1.35
C GLY A 3 -11.46 -0.97 -1.13
N GLN A 4 -11.69 -1.75 -2.17
CA GLN A 4 -11.55 -3.19 -2.09
C GLN A 4 -10.09 -3.60 -1.85
N TRP A 5 -9.16 -2.92 -2.53
CA TRP A 5 -7.73 -3.16 -2.31
C TRP A 5 -7.36 -2.87 -0.85
N ILE A 6 -7.85 -1.76 -0.32
CA ILE A 6 -7.56 -1.41 1.06
C ILE A 6 -8.05 -2.52 2.01
N GLU A 7 -9.26 -3.02 1.79
CA GLU A 7 -9.80 -4.09 2.63
C GLU A 7 -8.98 -5.37 2.55
N GLU A 8 -8.55 -5.72 1.35
CA GLU A 8 -7.86 -6.99 1.14
C GLU A 8 -6.39 -6.94 1.49
N ARG A 9 -5.73 -5.81 1.23
CA ARG A 9 -4.29 -5.75 1.31
C ARG A 9 -3.74 -4.87 2.42
N CYS A 10 -4.58 -4.10 3.09
CA CYS A 10 -4.10 -3.10 4.02
C CYS A 10 -4.66 -3.29 5.42
N LEU A 11 -3.92 -2.78 6.40
CA LEU A 11 -4.35 -2.70 7.79
C LEU A 11 -4.50 -1.22 8.13
N LEU A 12 -5.57 -0.88 8.81
CA LEU A 12 -5.83 0.50 9.20
C LEU A 12 -5.68 0.66 10.70
N ALA A 13 -4.81 1.57 11.11
CA ALA A 13 -4.63 1.94 12.51
C ALA A 13 -3.87 3.26 12.57
N LYS A 14 -4.19 4.08 13.57
CA LYS A 14 -3.60 5.40 13.69
C LYS A 14 -2.09 5.38 13.75
N SER A 15 -1.50 4.33 14.31
CA SER A 15 -0.06 4.24 14.45
C SER A 15 0.65 3.72 13.21
N HIS A 16 -0.09 3.26 12.24
CA HIS A 16 0.51 2.71 11.02
C HIS A 16 1.01 3.81 10.10
N ARG A 17 2.10 3.51 9.42
CA ARG A 17 2.67 4.33 8.35
C ARG A 17 3.24 3.42 7.31
N GLU A 18 3.17 3.85 6.07
CA GLU A 18 3.71 3.06 4.97
C GLU A 18 4.20 4.01 3.88
N GLY A 19 5.25 3.62 3.17
CA GLY A 19 5.75 4.42 2.07
C GLY A 19 4.78 4.47 0.91
N VAL A 20 4.71 5.62 0.25
CA VAL A 20 3.84 5.79 -0.92
C VAL A 20 4.24 4.81 -2.02
N SER A 21 5.56 4.65 -2.24
CA SER A 21 6.04 3.74 -3.28
C SER A 21 5.62 2.31 -3.03
N GLU A 22 5.72 1.87 -1.78
CA GLU A 22 5.33 0.51 -1.40
C GLU A 22 3.83 0.31 -1.54
N LEU A 23 3.06 1.28 -1.10
CA LEU A 23 1.60 1.20 -1.23
C LEU A 23 1.19 1.18 -2.69
N PHE A 24 1.78 2.05 -3.50
CA PHE A 24 1.43 2.11 -4.91
C PHE A 24 1.82 0.84 -5.64
N ALA A 25 2.98 0.26 -5.32
CA ALA A 25 3.41 -0.98 -5.96
C ALA A 25 2.43 -2.12 -5.66
N ASP A 26 1.94 -2.20 -4.42
CA ASP A 26 0.97 -3.22 -4.05
C ASP A 26 -0.38 -2.98 -4.74
N TRP A 27 -0.83 -1.73 -4.76
CA TRP A 27 -2.06 -1.35 -5.48
C TRP A 27 -1.98 -1.72 -6.96
N ARG A 28 -0.86 -1.39 -7.58
CA ARG A 28 -0.67 -1.67 -9.00
C ARG A 28 -0.76 -3.18 -9.29
N GLU A 29 -0.09 -3.98 -8.48
CA GLU A 29 -0.12 -5.42 -8.66
C GLU A 29 -1.54 -5.95 -8.50
N TRP A 30 -2.22 -5.50 -7.44
CA TRP A 30 -3.60 -5.91 -7.19
C TRP A 30 -4.53 -5.48 -8.32
N ALA A 31 -4.40 -4.25 -8.77
CA ALA A 31 -5.25 -3.70 -9.81
C ALA A 31 -5.05 -4.44 -11.13
N GLU A 32 -3.81 -4.76 -11.46
CA GLU A 32 -3.53 -5.50 -12.69
C GLU A 32 -4.16 -6.89 -12.65
N ARG A 33 -4.11 -7.55 -11.52
CA ARG A 33 -4.75 -8.86 -11.37
C ARG A 33 -6.26 -8.76 -11.43
N ALA A 34 -6.82 -7.70 -10.90
CA ALA A 34 -8.27 -7.52 -10.86
C ALA A 34 -8.84 -6.93 -12.14
N GLY A 35 -7.98 -6.57 -13.10
CA GLY A 35 -8.43 -5.94 -14.34
C GLY A 35 -8.86 -4.50 -14.14
N GLU A 36 -8.34 -3.84 -13.11
CA GLU A 36 -8.67 -2.46 -12.80
C GLU A 36 -7.64 -1.50 -13.41
N TYR A 37 -8.07 -0.27 -13.62
CA TYR A 37 -7.17 0.77 -14.12
C TYR A 37 -6.23 1.21 -13.00
N VAL A 38 -4.92 1.14 -13.27
CA VAL A 38 -3.92 1.45 -12.24
C VAL A 38 -3.77 2.95 -12.01
N GLY A 39 -3.62 3.72 -13.07
CA GLY A 39 -3.37 5.15 -12.98
C GLY A 39 -1.95 5.48 -12.58
N SER A 40 -1.71 6.76 -12.27
CA SER A 40 -0.40 7.24 -11.88
C SER A 40 -0.25 7.26 -10.36
N VAL A 41 1.00 7.36 -9.90
CA VAL A 41 1.25 7.48 -8.47
C VAL A 41 0.67 8.78 -7.90
N LYS A 42 0.66 9.84 -8.71
CA LYS A 42 0.06 11.10 -8.29
C LYS A 42 -1.43 10.94 -8.05
N ARG A 43 -2.13 10.29 -8.99
CA ARG A 43 -3.55 10.04 -8.82
C ARG A 43 -3.82 9.16 -7.61
N PHE A 44 -3.00 8.13 -7.41
CA PHE A 44 -3.12 7.26 -6.25
C PHE A 44 -3.03 8.08 -4.96
N SER A 45 -2.03 8.97 -4.87
CA SER A 45 -1.87 9.81 -3.69
C SER A 45 -3.09 10.70 -3.45
N GLU A 46 -3.64 11.26 -4.53
CA GLU A 46 -4.84 12.09 -4.43
C GLU A 46 -6.04 11.29 -3.93
N LEU A 47 -6.18 10.06 -4.41
CA LEU A 47 -7.28 9.20 -3.98
C LEU A 47 -7.13 8.82 -2.50
N MET A 48 -5.90 8.59 -2.06
CA MET A 48 -5.66 8.28 -0.64
C MET A 48 -6.00 9.50 0.23
N ALA A 49 -5.61 10.69 -0.21
CA ALA A 49 -5.93 11.91 0.54
C ALA A 49 -7.45 12.12 0.62
N ALA A 50 -8.17 11.81 -0.45
CA ALA A 50 -9.62 11.93 -0.46
C ALA A 50 -10.27 10.98 0.54
N ARG A 51 -9.60 9.91 0.91
CA ARG A 51 -10.07 8.97 1.93
C ARG A 51 -9.59 9.33 3.33
N LYS A 52 -9.03 10.53 3.51
CA LYS A 52 -8.61 11.07 4.80
C LYS A 52 -7.31 10.48 5.33
N PHE A 53 -6.55 9.80 4.52
CA PHE A 53 -5.20 9.39 4.90
C PHE A 53 -4.26 10.57 4.72
N GLU A 54 -3.42 10.84 5.71
CA GLU A 54 -2.56 12.02 5.69
C GLU A 54 -1.17 11.67 5.21
N LYS A 55 -0.55 12.63 4.55
CA LYS A 55 0.84 12.48 4.12
C LYS A 55 1.78 12.65 5.30
N CYS A 56 2.88 11.93 5.27
CA CYS A 56 3.90 12.07 6.30
C CYS A 56 5.27 11.84 5.67
N ARG A 57 6.30 12.10 6.47
CA ARG A 57 7.66 11.77 6.10
C ARG A 57 8.12 10.60 6.92
N LEU A 58 8.71 9.62 6.25
CA LEU A 58 9.30 8.47 6.90
C LEU A 58 10.77 8.73 7.19
N THR A 59 11.39 7.83 7.95
CA THR A 59 12.81 7.88 8.22
C THR A 59 13.57 7.94 6.90
N GLY A 60 14.54 8.85 6.81
CA GLY A 60 15.28 9.05 5.58
C GLY A 60 14.63 10.01 4.61
N GLY A 61 13.50 10.63 4.97
CA GLY A 61 12.84 11.64 4.16
C GLY A 61 11.93 11.10 3.09
N ALA A 62 11.69 9.79 3.04
CA ALA A 62 10.78 9.21 2.05
C ALA A 62 9.34 9.65 2.31
N ARG A 63 8.57 9.75 1.23
CA ARG A 63 7.16 10.08 1.35
C ARG A 63 6.38 8.90 1.88
N GLY A 64 5.48 9.16 2.82
CA GLY A 64 4.64 8.13 3.39
C GLY A 64 3.22 8.61 3.61
N ILE A 65 2.40 7.66 4.07
CA ILE A 65 0.99 7.93 4.38
C ILE A 65 0.72 7.33 5.75
N THR A 66 0.03 8.09 6.60
CA THR A 66 -0.33 7.63 7.93
C THR A 66 -1.67 6.93 7.91
N GLY A 67 -1.87 6.08 8.90
CA GLY A 67 -3.15 5.43 9.12
C GLY A 67 -3.33 4.12 8.37
N ILE A 68 -2.33 3.70 7.61
CA ILE A 68 -2.43 2.54 6.76
C ILE A 68 -1.08 1.83 6.65
N ALA A 69 -1.11 0.52 6.57
CA ALA A 69 0.07 -0.29 6.32
C ALA A 69 -0.34 -1.50 5.50
N LEU A 70 0.62 -2.08 4.79
CA LEU A 70 0.36 -3.25 3.98
C LEU A 70 0.31 -4.51 4.84
N ARG A 71 -0.57 -5.44 4.48
CA ARG A 71 -0.57 -6.76 5.11
C ARG A 71 0.62 -7.55 4.59
N PRO A 72 1.23 -8.39 5.43
CA PRO A 72 2.26 -9.29 4.93
C PRO A 72 1.68 -10.22 3.87
N LYS A 73 2.46 -10.48 2.82
CA LYS A 73 2.03 -11.40 1.78
C LYS A 73 2.24 -12.83 2.24
N PRO A 74 1.25 -13.71 2.08
CA PRO A 74 1.37 -15.08 2.59
C PRO A 74 2.55 -15.85 2.00
N TYR A 75 2.91 -15.57 0.77
CA TYR A 75 3.99 -16.29 0.09
C TYR A 75 5.36 -15.66 0.32
N SER A 76 5.44 -14.59 1.07
CA SER A 76 6.71 -13.87 1.25
C SER A 76 7.67 -14.61 2.18
N HIS A 77 7.23 -15.68 2.76
CA HIS A 77 8.08 -16.47 3.65
C HIS A 77 8.75 -17.59 2.91
N GLY A 78 8.62 -17.64 1.99
CA GLY A 78 9.15 -18.68 1.41
C GLY A 78 10.56 -18.91 1.21
N TYR A 79 10.35 -18.70 1.94
CA TYR A 79 11.09 -18.77 1.63
C TYR A 79 11.72 -19.37 1.97
N PRO A 80 11.62 -19.20 2.18
CA PRO A 80 12.33 -19.55 2.57
C PRO A 80 12.81 -20.18 2.54
N TYR A 81 12.82 -20.17 2.41
CA TYR A 81 13.32 -20.55 2.25
C TYR A 81 13.92 -21.09 2.61
N ARG A 82 14.01 -21.08 2.73
CA ARG A 82 14.49 -21.32 2.98
C ARG A 82 14.89 -22.06 3.28
N ASP A 83 14.84 -21.87 3.49
CA ASP A 83 15.18 -22.45 3.79
C ASP A 83 15.42 -23.11 3.94
N ASP A 84 15.66 -23.12 4.01
CA ASP A 84 15.83 -23.53 4.11
C ASP A 84 15.98 -23.98 4.13
#